data_52ee1afc953a083c78c1fae3a1a2bef6
#
_entry.id   52ee1afc953a083c78c1fae3a1a2bef6
#
_cell.length_a   1.000
_cell.length_b   1.000
_cell.length_c   1.000
_cell.angle_alpha   90.00
_cell.angle_beta   90.00
_cell.angle_gamma   90.00
#
_symmetry.space_group_name_H-M   'P 1'
#
loop_
_entity.id
_entity.type
_entity.pdbx_description
1 polymer ?
#
loop_
_entity_poly.entity_id
_entity_poly.type
_entity_poly.pdbx_seq_one_letter_code
_entity_poly.pdbx_strand_id
1 'polypeptide(L)'
;MIYDVAIVGAGPAGLFAAYELVKNAGGGLSVVVLDKGYMARQRHCPLAKVGKCVCVPCHVTHGVGGAGLFSSGIINLRPDIGGDLHELIGSWSVAMDIINYVDDVFVKFGAPADRVFEPSGPTFSDYQRSLAKVGAQLVPIRQRHIGTDGSIRVIENFTSYLMEAGVRFMVGTAVEHVSKDGGLFRLKTRRGDVEARTVLMAPGRAGAEWFRDEARRIGVELNPNPLDVGVRVEVPKYVMDPLTDLYMDPKVIMYTRSHDDKVRTFCVNPGGFVVMENYDDRTVGVNGETYLDRKSSNTNFALLTSIRLTDPLEDTIEYGKSIARLATKLGGGRPIIQRLGDLEDGRRSTWDRIRRSIVEPTLKFVTPGDIGMALPHRVVDNLLEFLNKVDNVVPGLASKYTLLYAPEIKYYSMRAVVNKLMETTVEGIFAAGDGAGLSRGINVAAATGVIAAWGILVKLGKDINNELFNKIKQ
;
A
#
# COMPACT_ATOMS: atom_id res chain seq x y z
N MET A 1 -0.88 28.74 20.13
CA MET A 1 -2.09 27.94 20.50
C MET A 1 -1.62 26.50 20.68
N ILE A 2 -1.88 25.92 21.84
CA ILE A 2 -1.51 24.53 22.15
C ILE A 2 -2.68 23.64 21.76
N TYR A 3 -2.43 22.62 20.94
CA TYR A 3 -3.43 21.61 20.58
C TYR A 3 -3.37 20.43 21.56
N ASP A 4 -4.50 19.75 21.74
CA ASP A 4 -4.50 18.47 22.46
C ASP A 4 -3.86 17.38 21.61
N VAL A 5 -4.12 17.41 20.30
CA VAL A 5 -3.60 16.42 19.34
C VAL A 5 -3.11 17.09 18.07
N ALA A 6 -1.87 16.77 17.67
CA ALA A 6 -1.34 17.05 16.33
C ALA A 6 -1.20 15.75 15.53
N ILE A 7 -1.79 15.71 14.35
CA ILE A 7 -1.74 14.58 13.42
C ILE A 7 -0.86 14.96 12.24
N VAL A 8 0.22 14.22 12.00
CA VAL A 8 1.12 14.41 10.86
C VAL A 8 0.73 13.46 9.73
N GLY A 9 0.13 14.00 8.69
CA GLY A 9 -0.39 13.29 7.52
C GLY A 9 -1.92 13.17 7.51
N ALA A 10 -2.52 13.59 6.40
CA ALA A 10 -3.96 13.57 6.14
C ALA A 10 -4.39 12.40 5.23
N GLY A 11 -3.66 11.28 5.27
CA GLY A 11 -4.05 10.02 4.63
C GLY A 11 -5.13 9.27 5.41
N PRO A 12 -5.51 8.04 5.00
CA PRO A 12 -6.54 7.26 5.68
C PRO A 12 -6.31 7.13 7.20
N ALA A 13 -5.08 6.87 7.64
CA ALA A 13 -4.77 6.77 9.07
C ALA A 13 -5.06 8.09 9.82
N GLY A 14 -4.58 9.21 9.30
CA GLY A 14 -4.79 10.52 9.96
C GLY A 14 -6.25 10.96 9.93
N LEU A 15 -6.98 10.74 8.82
CA LEU A 15 -8.40 11.10 8.72
C LEU A 15 -9.27 10.27 9.66
N PHE A 16 -9.07 8.96 9.73
CA PHE A 16 -9.81 8.09 10.64
C PHE A 16 -9.47 8.36 12.09
N ALA A 17 -8.21 8.68 12.40
CA ALA A 17 -7.84 9.13 13.73
C ALA A 17 -8.56 10.44 14.11
N ALA A 18 -8.56 11.44 13.26
CA ALA A 18 -9.28 12.69 13.49
C ALA A 18 -10.78 12.44 13.71
N TYR A 19 -11.37 11.52 12.92
CA TYR A 19 -12.79 11.14 13.05
C TYR A 19 -13.10 10.53 14.43
N GLU A 20 -12.31 9.55 14.85
CA GLU A 20 -12.51 8.92 16.16
C GLU A 20 -12.31 9.90 17.34
N LEU A 21 -11.34 10.81 17.22
CA LEU A 21 -11.10 11.83 18.24
C LEU A 21 -12.32 12.74 18.40
N VAL A 22 -12.86 13.29 17.31
CA VAL A 22 -14.03 14.20 17.42
C VAL A 22 -15.30 13.47 17.79
N LYS A 23 -15.49 12.23 17.30
CA LYS A 23 -16.66 11.41 17.61
C LYS A 23 -16.78 11.07 19.10
N ASN A 24 -15.66 10.74 19.74
CA ASN A 24 -15.66 10.29 21.14
C ASN A 24 -15.42 11.43 22.16
N ALA A 25 -14.88 12.57 21.72
CA ALA A 25 -14.58 13.69 22.64
C ALA A 25 -15.72 14.69 22.81
N GLY A 26 -16.82 14.58 22.07
CA GLY A 26 -17.97 15.47 22.19
C GLY A 26 -17.66 16.96 22.01
N GLY A 27 -16.66 17.30 21.16
CA GLY A 27 -16.24 18.69 20.91
C GLY A 27 -15.22 19.26 21.90
N GLY A 28 -14.75 18.46 22.87
CA GLY A 28 -13.82 18.91 23.92
C GLY A 28 -12.34 18.78 23.63
N LEU A 29 -11.93 18.52 22.37
CA LEU A 29 -10.54 18.41 21.99
C LEU A 29 -10.18 19.35 20.83
N SER A 30 -9.04 19.99 20.95
CA SER A 30 -8.42 20.77 19.87
C SER A 30 -7.50 19.85 19.03
N VAL A 31 -7.89 19.60 17.77
CA VAL A 31 -7.16 18.71 16.87
C VAL A 31 -6.66 19.47 15.65
N VAL A 32 -5.38 19.30 15.31
CA VAL A 32 -4.80 19.83 14.08
C VAL A 32 -4.21 18.70 13.23
N VAL A 33 -4.51 18.73 11.93
CA VAL A 33 -3.96 17.81 10.92
C VAL A 33 -3.03 18.59 10.01
N LEU A 34 -1.75 18.18 9.93
CA LEU A 34 -0.74 18.79 9.07
C LEU A 34 -0.43 17.87 7.90
N ASP A 35 -0.47 18.41 6.69
CA ASP A 35 -0.04 17.65 5.49
C ASP A 35 0.76 18.56 4.56
N LYS A 36 1.86 18.03 4.00
CA LYS A 36 2.70 18.80 3.07
C LYS A 36 2.06 18.99 1.69
N GLY A 37 1.04 18.20 1.34
CA GLY A 37 0.27 18.36 0.10
C GLY A 37 -0.98 19.21 0.31
N TYR A 38 -1.92 19.09 -0.60
CA TYR A 38 -3.08 19.97 -0.72
C TYR A 38 -4.41 19.24 -0.43
N MET A 39 -5.52 19.99 -0.36
CA MET A 39 -6.87 19.42 -0.25
C MET A 39 -7.19 18.54 -1.47
N ALA A 40 -8.08 17.55 -1.32
CA ALA A 40 -8.37 16.53 -2.34
C ALA A 40 -8.66 17.14 -3.74
N ARG A 41 -9.51 18.16 -3.84
CA ARG A 41 -9.83 18.84 -5.12
C ARG A 41 -8.67 19.60 -5.76
N GLN A 42 -7.69 20.01 -4.97
CA GLN A 42 -6.53 20.76 -5.47
C GLN A 42 -5.45 19.82 -6.02
N ARG A 43 -5.58 18.52 -5.76
CA ARG A 43 -4.63 17.50 -6.20
C ARG A 43 -4.98 17.04 -7.61
N HIS A 44 -4.05 17.22 -8.52
CA HIS A 44 -4.15 16.70 -9.90
C HIS A 44 -2.76 16.40 -10.43
N CYS A 45 -2.61 15.34 -11.20
CA CYS A 45 -1.34 15.00 -11.84
C CYS A 45 -1.33 15.54 -13.28
N PRO A 46 -0.47 16.50 -13.62
CA PRO A 46 -0.39 17.03 -14.97
C PRO A 46 0.45 16.15 -15.92
N LEU A 47 1.01 15.02 -15.44
CA LEU A 47 1.95 14.19 -16.19
C LEU A 47 1.42 13.81 -17.58
N ALA A 48 0.15 13.38 -17.68
CA ALA A 48 -0.47 13.00 -18.94
C ALA A 48 -0.59 14.14 -19.95
N LYS A 49 -0.68 15.40 -19.48
CA LYS A 49 -0.78 16.60 -20.33
C LYS A 49 0.58 17.18 -20.68
N VAL A 50 1.51 17.17 -19.74
CA VAL A 50 2.82 17.87 -19.85
C VAL A 50 3.94 16.92 -20.26
N GLY A 51 3.74 15.60 -20.15
CA GLY A 51 4.73 14.56 -20.50
C GLY A 51 5.90 14.41 -19.51
N LYS A 52 5.90 15.19 -18.41
CA LYS A 52 6.91 15.10 -17.35
C LYS A 52 6.34 15.45 -15.98
N CYS A 53 6.95 14.89 -14.93
CA CYS A 53 6.59 15.19 -13.55
C CYS A 53 7.09 16.59 -13.16
N VAL A 54 6.19 17.47 -12.70
CA VAL A 54 6.50 18.88 -12.37
C VAL A 54 6.00 19.31 -10.99
N CYS A 55 5.25 18.43 -10.28
CA CYS A 55 4.66 18.77 -8.99
C CYS A 55 5.66 18.63 -7.84
N VAL A 56 5.74 19.63 -6.97
CA VAL A 56 6.50 19.62 -5.71
C VAL A 56 5.62 20.22 -4.60
N PRO A 57 5.17 19.41 -3.63
CA PRO A 57 5.26 17.94 -3.56
C PRO A 57 4.41 17.23 -4.62
N CYS A 58 4.68 15.95 -4.84
CA CYS A 58 3.89 15.15 -5.80
C CYS A 58 2.42 15.08 -5.38
N HIS A 59 1.51 15.51 -6.25
CA HIS A 59 0.08 15.53 -5.97
C HIS A 59 -0.56 14.12 -5.88
N VAL A 60 0.09 13.10 -6.45
CA VAL A 60 -0.42 11.71 -6.37
C VAL A 60 -0.15 11.12 -4.98
N THR A 61 1.01 11.38 -4.39
CA THR A 61 1.44 10.72 -3.15
C THR A 61 1.20 11.53 -1.89
N HIS A 62 1.02 12.87 -1.98
CA HIS A 62 0.88 13.77 -0.84
C HIS A 62 -0.44 14.54 -0.87
N GLY A 63 -0.96 14.84 0.31
CA GLY A 63 -2.17 15.62 0.50
C GLY A 63 -3.33 14.80 1.09
N VAL A 64 -4.43 15.50 1.30
CA VAL A 64 -5.62 14.94 1.95
C VAL A 64 -6.17 13.75 1.16
N GLY A 65 -6.44 12.64 1.83
CA GLY A 65 -6.76 11.34 1.25
C GLY A 65 -5.54 10.44 0.97
N GLY A 66 -4.31 10.96 1.11
CA GLY A 66 -3.07 10.19 0.92
C GLY A 66 -2.89 9.68 -0.51
N ALA A 67 -1.98 8.72 -0.72
CA ALA A 67 -1.74 8.10 -2.02
C ALA A 67 -2.93 7.24 -2.51
N GLY A 68 -3.78 6.76 -1.58
CA GLY A 68 -4.96 5.97 -1.89
C GLY A 68 -6.01 6.70 -2.74
N LEU A 69 -6.02 8.04 -2.71
CA LEU A 69 -6.97 8.86 -3.48
C LEU A 69 -6.87 8.63 -5.00
N PHE A 70 -5.67 8.34 -5.49
CA PHE A 70 -5.39 8.09 -6.92
C PHE A 70 -5.16 6.60 -7.23
N SER A 71 -5.61 5.70 -6.35
CA SER A 71 -5.61 4.27 -6.62
C SER A 71 -6.88 3.84 -7.38
N SER A 72 -6.99 2.56 -7.69
CA SER A 72 -8.21 1.96 -8.28
C SER A 72 -9.48 2.12 -7.42
N GLY A 73 -9.34 2.61 -6.18
CA GLY A 73 -10.46 2.74 -5.25
C GLY A 73 -11.03 1.41 -4.76
N ILE A 74 -10.23 0.34 -4.81
CA ILE A 74 -10.60 -0.96 -4.24
C ILE A 74 -10.14 -1.03 -2.79
N ILE A 75 -11.08 -1.25 -1.88
CA ILE A 75 -10.80 -1.48 -0.46
C ILE A 75 -10.96 -2.97 -0.18
N ASN A 76 -9.87 -3.60 0.25
CA ASN A 76 -9.86 -5.01 0.66
C ASN A 76 -10.31 -5.12 2.12
N LEU A 77 -11.42 -5.80 2.37
CA LEU A 77 -12.05 -5.88 3.69
C LEU A 77 -11.56 -7.12 4.46
N ARG A 78 -10.25 -7.14 4.73
CA ARG A 78 -9.61 -8.24 5.43
C ARG A 78 -8.36 -7.73 6.19
N PRO A 79 -8.11 -8.16 7.44
CA PRO A 79 -7.09 -7.58 8.32
C PRO A 79 -5.65 -7.96 7.97
N ASP A 80 -5.44 -9.03 7.18
CA ASP A 80 -4.14 -9.52 6.70
C ASP A 80 -3.82 -9.04 5.26
N ILE A 81 -4.71 -8.25 4.66
CA ILE A 81 -4.50 -7.65 3.33
C ILE A 81 -4.33 -6.13 3.48
N GLY A 82 -3.14 -5.68 3.14
CA GLY A 82 -2.76 -4.29 3.37
C GLY A 82 -2.18 -4.02 4.76
N GLY A 83 -1.72 -5.07 5.42
CA GLY A 83 -1.07 -5.06 6.74
C GLY A 83 -1.32 -6.35 7.51
N ASP A 84 -0.88 -6.39 8.73
CA ASP A 84 -1.00 -7.53 9.63
C ASP A 84 -1.71 -7.07 10.92
N LEU A 85 -2.91 -6.49 10.76
CA LEU A 85 -3.66 -5.87 11.87
C LEU A 85 -3.97 -6.85 12.99
N HIS A 86 -4.28 -8.11 12.62
CA HIS A 86 -4.59 -9.18 13.59
C HIS A 86 -3.38 -9.53 14.48
N GLU A 87 -2.15 -9.41 13.95
CA GLU A 87 -0.92 -9.59 14.74
C GLU A 87 -0.69 -8.38 15.67
N LEU A 88 -0.96 -7.16 15.19
CA LEU A 88 -0.79 -5.93 15.95
C LEU A 88 -1.65 -5.90 17.22
N ILE A 89 -2.89 -6.42 17.14
CA ILE A 89 -3.84 -6.40 18.25
C ILE A 89 -4.01 -7.76 18.94
N GLY A 90 -3.45 -8.83 18.37
CA GLY A 90 -3.48 -10.18 18.94
C GLY A 90 -4.83 -10.91 18.76
N SER A 91 -5.74 -10.43 17.90
CA SER A 91 -7.05 -11.05 17.69
C SER A 91 -7.54 -10.87 16.26
N TRP A 92 -7.85 -12.00 15.59
CA TRP A 92 -8.40 -11.98 14.24
C TRP A 92 -9.83 -11.41 14.21
N SER A 93 -10.68 -11.84 15.13
CA SER A 93 -12.08 -11.42 15.15
C SER A 93 -12.22 -9.92 15.42
N VAL A 94 -11.48 -9.40 16.39
CA VAL A 94 -11.47 -7.96 16.69
C VAL A 94 -10.90 -7.17 15.52
N ALA A 95 -9.86 -7.66 14.85
CA ALA A 95 -9.32 -7.03 13.67
C ALA A 95 -10.34 -6.97 12.53
N MET A 96 -11.11 -8.05 12.29
CA MET A 96 -12.22 -8.06 11.32
C MET A 96 -13.32 -7.06 11.67
N ASP A 97 -13.72 -7.00 12.94
CA ASP A 97 -14.73 -6.04 13.40
C ASP A 97 -14.28 -4.59 13.12
N ILE A 98 -13.00 -4.27 13.35
CA ILE A 98 -12.45 -2.94 13.06
C ILE A 98 -12.40 -2.67 11.54
N ILE A 99 -12.05 -3.65 10.72
CA ILE A 99 -12.07 -3.51 9.26
C ILE A 99 -13.50 -3.26 8.76
N ASN A 100 -14.50 -3.96 9.30
CA ASN A 100 -15.90 -3.72 8.97
C ASN A 100 -16.34 -2.31 9.41
N TYR A 101 -15.95 -1.88 10.60
CA TYR A 101 -16.21 -0.51 11.07
C TYR A 101 -15.58 0.55 10.14
N VAL A 102 -14.36 0.34 9.67
CA VAL A 102 -13.71 1.23 8.69
C VAL A 102 -14.53 1.29 7.39
N ASP A 103 -15.04 0.16 6.91
CA ASP A 103 -15.91 0.08 5.73
C ASP A 103 -17.21 0.87 5.93
N ASP A 104 -17.88 0.70 7.08
CA ASP A 104 -19.10 1.44 7.43
C ASP A 104 -18.87 2.96 7.45
N VAL A 105 -17.71 3.41 7.93
CA VAL A 105 -17.34 4.83 7.91
C VAL A 105 -17.14 5.33 6.48
N PHE A 106 -16.52 4.55 5.59
CA PHE A 106 -16.42 4.91 4.17
C PHE A 106 -17.81 5.02 3.51
N VAL A 107 -18.71 4.08 3.81
CA VAL A 107 -20.11 4.13 3.31
C VAL A 107 -20.83 5.36 3.83
N LYS A 108 -20.68 5.69 5.13
CA LYS A 108 -21.24 6.90 5.72
C LYS A 108 -20.84 8.17 4.97
N PHE A 109 -19.61 8.22 4.44
CA PHE A 109 -19.11 9.37 3.68
C PHE A 109 -19.31 9.25 2.17
N GLY A 110 -20.12 8.29 1.70
CA GLY A 110 -20.58 8.20 0.32
C GLY A 110 -19.88 7.17 -0.55
N ALA A 111 -19.17 6.21 0.04
CA ALA A 111 -18.75 5.03 -0.70
C ALA A 111 -19.99 4.20 -1.11
N PRO A 112 -20.06 3.66 -2.34
CA PRO A 112 -21.22 2.89 -2.80
C PRO A 112 -21.49 1.67 -1.92
N ALA A 113 -22.67 1.59 -1.32
CA ALA A 113 -23.05 0.48 -0.44
C ALA A 113 -23.26 -0.84 -1.21
N ASP A 114 -23.72 -0.75 -2.46
CA ASP A 114 -24.05 -1.84 -3.36
C ASP A 114 -22.86 -2.40 -4.15
N ARG A 115 -21.72 -1.71 -4.17
CA ARG A 115 -20.52 -2.14 -4.89
C ARG A 115 -19.56 -2.95 -4.01
N VAL A 116 -20.07 -4.03 -3.45
CA VAL A 116 -19.30 -5.00 -2.68
C VAL A 116 -19.20 -6.30 -3.46
N PHE A 117 -18.00 -6.77 -3.66
CA PHE A 117 -17.70 -8.06 -4.29
C PHE A 117 -17.28 -9.03 -3.19
N GLU A 118 -18.05 -10.10 -3.04
CA GLU A 118 -17.75 -11.16 -2.10
C GLU A 118 -17.53 -12.46 -2.86
N PRO A 119 -16.27 -12.95 -2.90
CA PRO A 119 -15.98 -14.18 -3.62
C PRO A 119 -16.63 -15.36 -2.90
N SER A 120 -17.60 -15.94 -3.53
CA SER A 120 -18.42 -17.06 -2.98
C SER A 120 -18.94 -17.96 -4.10
N GLY A 121 -19.58 -19.06 -3.72
CA GLY A 121 -20.24 -19.98 -4.64
C GLY A 121 -19.34 -21.12 -5.14
N PRO A 122 -19.93 -22.05 -5.93
CA PRO A 122 -19.26 -23.27 -6.39
C PRO A 122 -17.99 -23.01 -7.20
N THR A 123 -18.04 -22.09 -8.15
CA THR A 123 -16.91 -21.77 -9.03
C THR A 123 -15.70 -21.26 -8.22
N PHE A 124 -15.93 -20.35 -7.25
CA PHE A 124 -14.85 -19.87 -6.38
C PHE A 124 -14.24 -21.03 -5.58
N SER A 125 -15.08 -21.89 -5.00
CA SER A 125 -14.64 -23.06 -4.23
C SER A 125 -13.87 -24.07 -5.09
N ASP A 126 -14.24 -24.22 -6.39
CA ASP A 126 -13.51 -25.07 -7.33
C ASP A 126 -12.10 -24.53 -7.61
N TYR A 127 -11.95 -23.22 -7.79
CA TYR A 127 -10.64 -22.58 -7.93
C TYR A 127 -9.82 -22.71 -6.65
N GLN A 128 -10.42 -22.54 -5.47
CA GLN A 128 -9.72 -22.75 -4.20
C GLN A 128 -9.17 -24.17 -4.09
N ARG A 129 -10.01 -25.18 -4.38
CA ARG A 129 -9.59 -26.60 -4.36
C ARG A 129 -8.50 -26.90 -5.38
N SER A 130 -8.62 -26.35 -6.58
CA SER A 130 -7.66 -26.56 -7.66
C SER A 130 -6.31 -25.92 -7.34
N LEU A 131 -6.29 -24.70 -6.81
CA LEU A 131 -5.07 -24.05 -6.36
C LEU A 131 -4.44 -24.75 -5.16
N ALA A 132 -5.25 -25.25 -4.21
CA ALA A 132 -4.75 -26.02 -3.08
C ALA A 132 -4.01 -27.29 -3.52
N LYS A 133 -4.47 -27.99 -4.58
CA LYS A 133 -3.77 -29.16 -5.16
C LYS A 133 -2.35 -28.86 -5.63
N VAL A 134 -2.09 -27.64 -6.07
CA VAL A 134 -0.75 -27.21 -6.53
C VAL A 134 0.04 -26.47 -5.43
N GLY A 135 -0.47 -26.44 -4.19
CA GLY A 135 0.17 -25.81 -3.05
C GLY A 135 -0.02 -24.29 -2.99
N ALA A 136 -1.00 -23.76 -3.72
CA ALA A 136 -1.35 -22.35 -3.71
C ALA A 136 -2.72 -22.13 -3.01
N GLN A 137 -2.92 -20.93 -2.48
CA GLN A 137 -4.15 -20.52 -1.82
C GLN A 137 -4.78 -19.34 -2.57
N LEU A 138 -6.05 -19.47 -2.97
CA LEU A 138 -6.87 -18.34 -3.38
C LEU A 138 -7.51 -17.74 -2.14
N VAL A 139 -7.15 -16.50 -1.82
CA VAL A 139 -7.60 -15.84 -0.59
C VAL A 139 -9.00 -15.25 -0.81
N PRO A 140 -10.02 -15.63 -0.03
CA PRO A 140 -11.33 -15.01 -0.11
C PRO A 140 -11.26 -13.61 0.53
N ILE A 141 -11.48 -12.57 -0.28
CA ILE A 141 -11.43 -11.19 0.17
C ILE A 141 -12.69 -10.48 -0.29
N ARG A 142 -13.49 -10.03 0.66
CA ARG A 142 -14.56 -9.09 0.38
C ARG A 142 -13.96 -7.75 -0.02
N GLN A 143 -14.39 -7.18 -1.13
CA GLN A 143 -13.83 -5.96 -1.71
C GLN A 143 -14.92 -4.94 -1.94
N ARG A 144 -14.71 -3.69 -1.51
CA ARG A 144 -15.55 -2.54 -1.90
C ARG A 144 -14.86 -1.76 -3.00
N HIS A 145 -15.61 -1.47 -4.07
CA HIS A 145 -15.11 -0.68 -5.18
C HIS A 145 -15.71 0.74 -5.14
N ILE A 146 -14.90 1.72 -4.77
CA ILE A 146 -15.30 3.14 -4.72
C ILE A 146 -15.07 3.81 -6.08
N GLY A 147 -14.04 3.38 -6.81
CA GLY A 147 -13.54 4.06 -8.01
C GLY A 147 -12.68 5.28 -7.69
N THR A 148 -11.83 5.68 -8.63
CA THR A 148 -10.92 6.83 -8.44
C THR A 148 -11.71 8.15 -8.28
N ASP A 149 -12.68 8.39 -9.11
CA ASP A 149 -13.60 9.56 -9.10
C ASP A 149 -14.50 9.56 -7.86
N GLY A 150 -15.01 8.39 -7.44
CA GLY A 150 -15.75 8.24 -6.20
C GLY A 150 -14.92 8.54 -4.96
N SER A 151 -13.64 8.17 -4.97
CA SER A 151 -12.73 8.38 -3.85
C SER A 151 -12.55 9.87 -3.51
N ILE A 152 -12.48 10.75 -4.51
CA ILE A 152 -12.38 12.20 -4.28
C ILE A 152 -13.60 12.70 -3.50
N ARG A 153 -14.81 12.33 -3.94
CA ARG A 153 -16.07 12.74 -3.28
C ARG A 153 -16.15 12.23 -1.84
N VAL A 154 -15.79 10.96 -1.61
CA VAL A 154 -15.78 10.37 -0.25
C VAL A 154 -14.85 11.15 0.67
N ILE A 155 -13.64 11.43 0.22
CA ILE A 155 -12.65 12.18 1.02
C ILE A 155 -13.10 13.62 1.27
N GLU A 156 -13.77 14.27 0.32
CA GLU A 156 -14.31 15.60 0.50
C GLU A 156 -15.44 15.65 1.55
N ASN A 157 -16.39 14.73 1.46
CA ASN A 157 -17.44 14.61 2.48
C ASN A 157 -16.84 14.35 3.86
N PHE A 158 -15.84 13.49 3.91
CA PHE A 158 -15.14 13.17 5.16
C PHE A 158 -14.46 14.40 5.77
N THR A 159 -13.69 15.14 4.95
CA THR A 159 -12.96 16.32 5.44
C THR A 159 -13.87 17.48 5.76
N SER A 160 -14.98 17.68 5.04
CA SER A 160 -15.99 18.67 5.37
C SER A 160 -16.59 18.41 6.75
N TYR A 161 -16.99 17.16 7.02
CA TYR A 161 -17.47 16.77 8.34
C TYR A 161 -16.44 17.05 9.45
N LEU A 162 -15.16 16.72 9.23
CA LEU A 162 -14.11 16.98 10.22
C LEU A 162 -13.89 18.47 10.49
N MET A 163 -13.91 19.29 9.44
CA MET A 163 -13.78 20.75 9.58
C MET A 163 -14.97 21.36 10.32
N GLU A 164 -16.19 20.92 10.02
CA GLU A 164 -17.41 21.33 10.75
C GLU A 164 -17.36 20.90 12.23
N ALA A 165 -16.73 19.75 12.52
CA ALA A 165 -16.49 19.28 13.89
C ALA A 165 -15.31 19.99 14.60
N GLY A 166 -14.69 21.01 13.98
CA GLY A 166 -13.64 21.82 14.57
C GLY A 166 -12.20 21.34 14.35
N VAL A 167 -11.98 20.30 13.53
CA VAL A 167 -10.61 19.87 13.17
C VAL A 167 -9.97 20.90 12.25
N ARG A 168 -8.79 21.37 12.63
CA ARG A 168 -8.01 22.31 11.81
C ARG A 168 -7.11 21.56 10.84
N PHE A 169 -7.23 21.86 9.55
CA PHE A 169 -6.33 21.36 8.51
C PHE A 169 -5.27 22.41 8.14
N MET A 170 -3.99 22.05 8.26
CA MET A 170 -2.84 22.84 7.81
C MET A 170 -2.19 22.12 6.61
N VAL A 171 -2.78 22.32 5.43
CA VAL A 171 -2.27 21.78 4.17
C VAL A 171 -1.13 22.62 3.60
N GLY A 172 -0.31 22.05 2.69
CA GLY A 172 0.91 22.69 2.21
C GLY A 172 1.91 22.98 3.33
N THR A 173 1.84 22.16 4.42
CA THR A 173 2.62 22.37 5.64
C THR A 173 3.34 21.08 6.00
N ALA A 174 4.61 20.99 5.60
CA ALA A 174 5.47 19.87 5.98
C ALA A 174 5.98 20.06 7.41
N VAL A 175 5.87 19.00 8.22
CA VAL A 175 6.55 18.91 9.50
C VAL A 175 8.01 18.51 9.22
N GLU A 176 8.95 19.34 9.63
CA GLU A 176 10.39 19.10 9.46
C GLU A 176 10.92 18.26 10.65
N HIS A 177 10.58 18.66 11.87
CA HIS A 177 11.03 18.01 13.10
C HIS A 177 9.94 17.98 14.17
N VAL A 178 9.99 16.97 15.04
CA VAL A 178 9.15 16.83 16.23
C VAL A 178 10.09 16.79 17.46
N SER A 179 9.91 17.67 18.42
CA SER A 179 10.69 17.68 19.67
C SER A 179 9.76 17.71 20.88
N LYS A 180 10.23 17.26 22.04
CA LYS A 180 9.49 17.32 23.30
C LYS A 180 10.20 18.33 24.20
N ASP A 181 9.44 19.31 24.69
CA ASP A 181 9.92 20.35 25.60
C ASP A 181 8.84 20.66 26.64
N GLY A 182 9.22 20.63 27.93
CA GLY A 182 8.30 20.97 29.03
C GLY A 182 6.98 20.16 29.07
N GLY A 183 6.98 18.92 28.57
CA GLY A 183 5.77 18.07 28.53
C GLY A 183 4.89 18.28 27.30
N LEU A 184 5.22 19.21 26.42
CA LEU A 184 4.57 19.44 25.13
C LEU A 184 5.45 18.99 23.97
N PHE A 185 4.83 18.64 22.88
CA PHE A 185 5.52 18.39 21.60
C PHE A 185 5.49 19.65 20.75
N ARG A 186 6.64 19.99 20.16
CA ARG A 186 6.78 21.07 19.19
C ARG A 186 7.07 20.47 17.82
N LEU A 187 6.16 20.72 16.88
CA LEU A 187 6.29 20.33 15.48
C LEU A 187 6.79 21.55 14.70
N LYS A 188 8.06 21.48 14.27
CA LYS A 188 8.69 22.55 13.48
C LYS A 188 8.19 22.50 12.05
N THR A 189 7.71 23.63 11.55
CA THR A 189 7.28 23.79 10.14
C THR A 189 7.79 25.12 9.57
N ARG A 190 7.85 25.23 8.24
CA ARG A 190 8.21 26.50 7.58
C ARG A 190 7.15 27.58 7.73
N ARG A 191 5.93 27.23 8.19
CA ARG A 191 4.81 28.16 8.38
C ARG A 191 4.59 28.56 9.84
N GLY A 192 5.55 28.26 10.69
CA GLY A 192 5.48 28.44 12.14
C GLY A 192 5.34 27.11 12.87
N ASP A 193 5.77 27.09 14.12
CA ASP A 193 5.74 25.90 14.95
C ASP A 193 4.32 25.63 15.48
N VAL A 194 4.01 24.35 15.62
CA VAL A 194 2.76 23.86 16.22
C VAL A 194 3.11 23.13 17.51
N GLU A 195 2.38 23.46 18.59
CA GLU A 195 2.55 22.82 19.89
C GLU A 195 1.34 21.92 20.20
N ALA A 196 1.60 20.71 20.71
CA ALA A 196 0.55 19.74 21.04
C ALA A 196 0.92 18.90 22.28
N ARG A 197 -0.10 18.39 22.97
CA ARG A 197 0.06 17.45 24.11
C ARG A 197 0.41 16.04 23.66
N THR A 198 -0.12 15.62 22.52
CA THR A 198 0.12 14.31 21.89
C THR A 198 0.32 14.47 20.40
N VAL A 199 1.09 13.54 19.80
CA VAL A 199 1.37 13.55 18.36
C VAL A 199 1.06 12.19 17.77
N LEU A 200 0.28 12.17 16.68
CA LEU A 200 0.14 11.00 15.81
C LEU A 200 0.98 11.17 14.56
N MET A 201 1.94 10.29 14.35
CA MET A 201 2.77 10.24 13.15
C MET A 201 2.17 9.27 12.13
N ALA A 202 1.53 9.81 11.08
CA ALA A 202 0.88 9.05 10.02
C ALA A 202 1.24 9.55 8.60
N PRO A 203 2.56 9.71 8.27
CA PRO A 203 3.02 10.47 7.10
C PRO A 203 2.82 9.76 5.76
N GLY A 204 2.30 8.53 5.75
CA GLY A 204 2.13 7.72 4.54
C GLY A 204 3.46 7.27 3.90
N ARG A 205 3.39 6.50 2.81
CA ARG A 205 4.59 5.92 2.15
C ARG A 205 5.60 6.97 1.73
N ALA A 206 5.13 8.08 1.18
CA ALA A 206 6.01 9.15 0.72
C ALA A 206 6.71 9.90 1.86
N GLY A 207 6.26 9.73 3.10
CA GLY A 207 6.91 10.25 4.29
C GLY A 207 7.70 9.21 5.08
N ALA A 208 7.91 8.00 4.55
CA ALA A 208 8.54 6.90 5.25
C ALA A 208 10.01 7.17 5.64
N GLU A 209 10.79 7.80 4.76
CA GLU A 209 12.17 8.19 5.07
C GLU A 209 12.22 9.26 6.16
N TRP A 210 11.39 10.29 6.02
CA TRP A 210 11.25 11.31 7.05
C TRP A 210 10.84 10.69 8.40
N PHE A 211 9.87 9.76 8.40
CA PHE A 211 9.44 9.07 9.60
C PHE A 211 10.59 8.28 10.26
N ARG A 212 11.33 7.51 9.47
CA ARG A 212 12.48 6.72 9.95
C ARG A 212 13.51 7.61 10.64
N ASP A 213 13.91 8.69 9.96
CA ASP A 213 14.95 9.58 10.44
C ASP A 213 14.49 10.35 11.67
N GLU A 214 13.23 10.81 11.66
CA GLU A 214 12.63 11.53 12.77
C GLU A 214 12.39 10.62 13.99
N ALA A 215 11.89 9.40 13.77
CA ALA A 215 11.69 8.40 14.81
C ALA A 215 13.00 8.05 15.53
N ARG A 216 14.09 7.82 14.77
CA ARG A 216 15.42 7.62 15.35
C ARG A 216 15.89 8.82 16.16
N ARG A 217 15.68 10.03 15.66
CA ARG A 217 16.09 11.27 16.33
C ARG A 217 15.38 11.49 17.66
N ILE A 218 14.11 11.11 17.77
CA ILE A 218 13.31 11.28 18.99
C ILE A 218 13.31 10.05 19.89
N GLY A 219 13.99 8.96 19.50
CA GLY A 219 14.16 7.75 20.32
C GLY A 219 13.03 6.72 20.18
N VAL A 220 12.22 6.78 19.11
CA VAL A 220 11.25 5.72 18.79
C VAL A 220 11.99 4.50 18.27
N GLU A 221 11.75 3.35 18.86
CA GLU A 221 12.31 2.08 18.43
C GLU A 221 11.67 1.61 17.12
N LEU A 222 12.51 1.14 16.18
CA LEU A 222 12.09 0.71 14.86
C LEU A 222 12.60 -0.71 14.57
N ASN A 223 11.73 -1.53 14.01
CA ASN A 223 12.06 -2.85 13.49
C ASN A 223 12.02 -2.85 11.94
N PRO A 224 12.91 -3.59 11.28
CA PRO A 224 12.83 -3.76 9.84
C PRO A 224 11.56 -4.52 9.44
N ASN A 225 10.95 -4.12 8.34
CA ASN A 225 9.90 -4.88 7.68
C ASN A 225 10.50 -5.75 6.55
N PRO A 226 9.82 -6.83 6.13
CA PRO A 226 10.20 -7.57 4.94
C PRO A 226 10.13 -6.69 3.69
N LEU A 227 10.80 -7.13 2.63
CA LEU A 227 10.79 -6.51 1.32
C LEU A 227 10.11 -7.46 0.33
N ASP A 228 9.23 -6.95 -0.53
CA ASP A 228 8.72 -7.74 -1.64
C ASP A 228 9.42 -7.35 -2.95
N VAL A 229 10.02 -8.34 -3.60
CA VAL A 229 10.75 -8.18 -4.87
C VAL A 229 10.22 -9.18 -5.90
N GLY A 230 10.07 -8.74 -7.12
CA GLY A 230 9.67 -9.59 -8.24
C GLY A 230 9.49 -8.83 -9.53
N VAL A 231 8.45 -9.20 -10.27
CA VAL A 231 8.16 -8.73 -11.61
C VAL A 231 6.70 -8.34 -11.78
N ARG A 232 6.41 -7.50 -12.76
CA ARG A 232 5.06 -7.35 -13.29
C ARG A 232 4.90 -8.36 -14.42
N VAL A 233 3.88 -9.21 -14.30
CA VAL A 233 3.49 -10.20 -15.30
C VAL A 233 2.40 -9.60 -16.19
N GLU A 234 2.49 -9.80 -17.49
CA GLU A 234 1.45 -9.40 -18.44
C GLU A 234 1.09 -10.56 -19.35
N VAL A 235 -0.19 -10.89 -19.38
CA VAL A 235 -0.77 -11.98 -20.17
C VAL A 235 -2.00 -11.48 -20.95
N PRO A 236 -2.45 -12.20 -22.00
CA PRO A 236 -3.73 -11.89 -22.61
C PRO A 236 -4.85 -11.91 -21.57
N LYS A 237 -5.81 -10.97 -21.68
CA LYS A 237 -6.89 -10.81 -20.70
C LYS A 237 -7.65 -12.12 -20.45
N TYR A 238 -7.95 -12.88 -21.50
CA TYR A 238 -8.70 -14.14 -21.41
C TYR A 238 -8.03 -15.21 -20.54
N VAL A 239 -6.70 -15.13 -20.31
CA VAL A 239 -5.99 -16.05 -19.41
C VAL A 239 -6.41 -15.85 -17.96
N MET A 240 -6.57 -14.60 -17.54
CA MET A 240 -6.92 -14.25 -16.16
C MET A 240 -8.42 -14.03 -15.92
N ASP A 241 -9.23 -13.89 -16.98
CA ASP A 241 -10.68 -13.66 -16.88
C ASP A 241 -11.39 -14.64 -15.95
N PRO A 242 -11.09 -15.97 -15.97
CA PRO A 242 -11.75 -16.90 -15.07
C PRO A 242 -11.55 -16.60 -13.58
N LEU A 243 -10.46 -15.96 -13.20
CA LEU A 243 -10.21 -15.51 -11.82
C LEU A 243 -10.71 -14.07 -11.57
N THR A 244 -10.51 -13.16 -12.55
CA THR A 244 -10.88 -11.76 -12.40
C THR A 244 -12.37 -11.51 -12.51
N ASP A 245 -13.13 -12.42 -13.11
CA ASP A 245 -14.59 -12.39 -13.13
C ASP A 245 -15.21 -12.82 -11.78
N LEU A 246 -14.46 -13.56 -10.94
CA LEU A 246 -14.91 -13.88 -9.58
C LEU A 246 -14.80 -12.69 -8.64
N TYR A 247 -13.71 -11.92 -8.72
CA TYR A 247 -13.49 -10.65 -8.04
C TYR A 247 -12.30 -9.93 -8.65
N MET A 248 -12.29 -8.60 -8.55
CA MET A 248 -11.44 -7.73 -9.38
C MET A 248 -9.93 -7.92 -9.17
N ASP A 249 -9.49 -8.22 -7.96
CA ASP A 249 -8.06 -8.30 -7.60
C ASP A 249 -7.76 -9.61 -6.85
N PRO A 250 -7.75 -10.76 -7.56
CA PRO A 250 -7.52 -12.07 -6.95
C PRO A 250 -6.14 -12.18 -6.32
N LYS A 251 -6.12 -12.59 -5.04
CA LYS A 251 -4.89 -12.83 -4.30
C LYS A 251 -4.60 -14.32 -4.25
N VAL A 252 -3.57 -14.74 -4.97
CA VAL A 252 -3.03 -16.10 -4.90
C VAL A 252 -1.71 -16.06 -4.14
N ILE A 253 -1.61 -16.89 -3.10
CA ILE A 253 -0.43 -16.99 -2.24
C ILE A 253 0.10 -18.43 -2.33
N MET A 254 1.40 -18.59 -2.40
CA MET A 254 2.07 -19.88 -2.36
C MET A 254 3.36 -19.76 -1.54
N TYR A 255 3.68 -20.79 -0.76
CA TYR A 255 5.03 -21.00 -0.25
C TYR A 255 5.74 -21.94 -1.20
N THR A 256 6.88 -21.53 -1.75
CA THR A 256 7.61 -22.33 -2.74
C THR A 256 8.23 -23.56 -2.09
N ARG A 257 8.23 -24.67 -2.81
CA ARG A 257 8.89 -25.90 -2.33
C ARG A 257 10.42 -25.76 -2.33
N SER A 258 10.94 -25.01 -3.28
CA SER A 258 12.39 -24.84 -3.48
C SER A 258 13.05 -24.08 -2.32
N HIS A 259 12.38 -23.04 -1.81
CA HIS A 259 12.98 -22.10 -0.85
C HIS A 259 12.13 -21.80 0.39
N ASP A 260 10.91 -22.33 0.46
CA ASP A 260 9.91 -22.02 1.50
C ASP A 260 9.61 -20.51 1.63
N ASP A 261 9.74 -19.80 0.52
CA ASP A 261 9.46 -18.37 0.45
C ASP A 261 8.01 -18.12 0.05
N LYS A 262 7.43 -17.08 0.66
CA LYS A 262 6.10 -16.60 0.30
C LYS A 262 6.14 -15.87 -1.03
N VAL A 263 5.42 -16.39 -2.02
CA VAL A 263 5.16 -15.74 -3.32
C VAL A 263 3.69 -15.41 -3.43
N ARG A 264 3.36 -14.24 -3.95
CA ARG A 264 1.98 -13.80 -4.07
C ARG A 264 1.73 -12.95 -5.30
N THR A 265 0.50 -13.01 -5.81
CA THR A 265 -0.01 -12.00 -6.73
C THR A 265 -0.35 -10.71 -5.97
N PHE A 266 -0.17 -9.58 -6.62
CA PHE A 266 -0.50 -8.27 -6.07
C PHE A 266 -0.99 -7.33 -7.16
N CYS A 267 -2.01 -6.50 -6.84
CA CYS A 267 -2.52 -5.47 -7.74
C CYS A 267 -2.80 -6.01 -9.16
N VAL A 268 -3.76 -6.93 -9.24
CA VAL A 268 -4.22 -7.49 -10.53
C VAL A 268 -5.06 -6.43 -11.24
N ASN A 269 -4.76 -6.20 -12.52
CA ASN A 269 -5.35 -5.15 -13.35
C ASN A 269 -5.97 -5.76 -14.62
N PRO A 270 -7.24 -6.20 -14.58
CA PRO A 270 -7.92 -6.72 -15.76
C PRO A 270 -8.13 -5.64 -16.82
N GLY A 271 -7.68 -5.90 -18.04
CA GLY A 271 -7.71 -4.90 -19.11
C GLY A 271 -6.86 -3.66 -18.82
N GLY A 272 -5.85 -3.82 -17.94
CA GLY A 272 -5.00 -2.72 -17.47
C GLY A 272 -3.73 -2.54 -18.30
N PHE A 273 -2.90 -1.61 -17.84
CA PHE A 273 -1.64 -1.21 -18.48
C PHE A 273 -0.49 -1.35 -17.50
N VAL A 274 0.65 -1.82 -17.97
CA VAL A 274 1.90 -1.74 -17.23
C VAL A 274 2.43 -0.32 -17.32
N VAL A 275 2.90 0.22 -16.20
CA VAL A 275 3.44 1.58 -16.12
C VAL A 275 4.82 1.58 -15.47
N MET A 276 5.65 2.53 -15.87
CA MET A 276 6.95 2.76 -15.25
C MET A 276 6.79 3.67 -14.02
N GLU A 277 7.45 3.29 -12.93
CA GLU A 277 7.63 4.13 -11.74
C GLU A 277 9.07 4.66 -11.69
N ASN A 278 9.20 5.94 -11.32
CA ASN A 278 10.50 6.55 -11.01
C ASN A 278 10.60 6.74 -9.50
N TYR A 279 11.67 6.24 -8.92
CA TYR A 279 11.97 6.45 -7.51
C TYR A 279 12.84 7.70 -7.29
N ASP A 280 12.87 8.22 -6.07
CA ASP A 280 13.57 9.46 -5.72
C ASP A 280 15.08 9.40 -5.99
N ASP A 281 15.68 8.22 -5.94
CA ASP A 281 17.10 7.97 -6.25
C ASP A 281 17.38 7.78 -7.75
N ARG A 282 16.44 8.14 -8.62
CA ARG A 282 16.51 8.01 -10.09
C ARG A 282 16.56 6.57 -10.58
N THR A 283 16.24 5.61 -9.75
CA THR A 283 16.02 4.22 -10.19
C THR A 283 14.61 4.06 -10.74
N VAL A 284 14.43 3.03 -11.57
CA VAL A 284 13.14 2.75 -12.20
C VAL A 284 12.57 1.42 -11.69
N GLY A 285 11.26 1.35 -11.63
CA GLY A 285 10.50 0.15 -11.40
C GLY A 285 9.27 0.11 -12.27
N VAL A 286 8.41 -0.86 -12.02
CA VAL A 286 7.14 -1.02 -12.72
C VAL A 286 5.97 -1.14 -11.75
N ASN A 287 4.79 -0.78 -12.24
CA ASN A 287 3.51 -0.97 -11.57
C ASN A 287 2.41 -1.24 -12.61
N GLY A 288 1.16 -1.35 -12.21
CA GLY A 288 0.02 -1.50 -13.09
C GLY A 288 -1.09 -0.51 -12.79
N GLU A 289 -1.83 -0.13 -13.83
CA GLU A 289 -2.98 0.76 -13.76
C GLU A 289 -4.18 0.18 -14.50
N THR A 290 -5.37 0.48 -14.02
CA THR A 290 -6.65 0.16 -14.67
C THR A 290 -7.48 1.43 -14.78
N TYR A 291 -7.95 1.74 -15.99
CA TYR A 291 -8.85 2.85 -16.25
C TYR A 291 -10.30 2.36 -16.40
N LEU A 292 -11.27 3.21 -16.13
CA LEU A 292 -12.69 2.89 -16.31
C LEU A 292 -13.06 2.89 -17.80
N ASP A 293 -12.61 3.86 -18.53
CA ASP A 293 -12.98 4.21 -19.92
C ASP A 293 -12.02 3.64 -20.98
N ARG A 294 -10.85 3.15 -20.58
CA ARG A 294 -9.84 2.61 -21.47
C ARG A 294 -9.33 1.25 -20.98
N LYS A 295 -9.47 0.24 -21.84
CA LYS A 295 -9.01 -1.11 -21.55
C LYS A 295 -8.00 -1.58 -22.59
N SER A 296 -7.02 -2.38 -22.13
CA SER A 296 -6.14 -3.14 -23.01
C SER A 296 -6.69 -4.54 -23.25
N SER A 297 -6.09 -5.26 -24.19
CA SER A 297 -6.36 -6.69 -24.42
C SER A 297 -5.68 -7.61 -23.42
N ASN A 298 -4.96 -7.05 -22.44
CA ASN A 298 -4.14 -7.80 -21.49
C ASN A 298 -4.64 -7.62 -20.06
N THR A 299 -4.29 -8.57 -19.21
CA THR A 299 -4.30 -8.43 -17.75
C THR A 299 -2.87 -8.42 -17.26
N ASN A 300 -2.55 -7.52 -16.32
CA ASN A 300 -1.25 -7.51 -15.69
C ASN A 300 -1.37 -7.59 -14.16
N PHE A 301 -0.36 -8.14 -13.52
CA PHE A 301 -0.29 -8.24 -12.06
C PHE A 301 1.17 -8.30 -11.60
N ALA A 302 1.45 -7.83 -10.39
CA ALA A 302 2.73 -8.07 -9.75
C ALA A 302 2.80 -9.51 -9.25
N LEU A 303 3.92 -10.17 -9.46
CA LEU A 303 4.28 -11.43 -8.82
C LEU A 303 5.51 -11.18 -7.95
N LEU A 304 5.33 -11.29 -6.65
CA LEU A 304 6.30 -10.83 -5.66
C LEU A 304 6.70 -11.94 -4.70
N THR A 305 8.01 -12.06 -4.47
CA THR A 305 8.60 -12.89 -3.40
C THR A 305 8.87 -12.01 -2.19
N SER A 306 8.38 -12.42 -1.02
CA SER A 306 8.67 -11.74 0.24
C SER A 306 10.04 -12.15 0.77
N ILE A 307 10.92 -11.18 0.95
CA ILE A 307 12.29 -11.39 1.43
C ILE A 307 12.38 -10.90 2.87
N ARG A 308 12.85 -11.77 3.76
CA ARG A 308 13.25 -11.43 5.12
C ARG A 308 14.75 -11.65 5.23
N LEU A 309 15.49 -10.59 5.54
CA LEU A 309 16.90 -10.70 5.86
C LEU A 309 17.02 -11.17 7.32
N THR A 310 17.90 -12.13 7.55
CA THR A 310 18.22 -12.66 8.88
C THR A 310 19.50 -12.03 9.44
N ASP A 311 20.02 -12.53 10.56
CA ASP A 311 21.20 -11.97 11.23
C ASP A 311 22.47 -11.88 10.36
N PRO A 312 23.20 -10.76 10.40
CA PRO A 312 22.76 -9.48 10.96
C PRO A 312 21.64 -8.88 10.12
N LEU A 313 20.61 -8.35 10.76
CA LEU A 313 19.49 -7.77 10.07
C LEU A 313 19.89 -6.42 9.48
N GLU A 314 20.11 -6.40 8.20
CA GLU A 314 20.45 -5.23 7.43
C GLU A 314 19.20 -4.45 6.98
N ASP A 315 19.42 -3.23 6.52
CA ASP A 315 18.37 -2.39 5.95
C ASP A 315 17.81 -3.02 4.66
N THR A 316 16.62 -3.63 4.75
CA THR A 316 15.94 -4.24 3.61
C THR A 316 15.67 -3.24 2.49
N ILE A 317 15.55 -1.95 2.80
CA ILE A 317 15.35 -0.88 1.82
C ILE A 317 16.61 -0.74 0.96
N GLU A 318 17.81 -0.73 1.55
CA GLU A 318 19.06 -0.65 0.77
C GLU A 318 19.29 -1.90 -0.09
N TYR A 319 18.91 -3.08 0.40
CA TYR A 319 18.92 -4.28 -0.42
C TYR A 319 18.01 -4.14 -1.66
N GLY A 320 16.79 -3.70 -1.47
CA GLY A 320 15.87 -3.43 -2.59
C GLY A 320 16.36 -2.34 -3.54
N LYS A 321 16.95 -1.25 -3.01
CA LYS A 321 17.57 -0.19 -3.80
C LYS A 321 18.75 -0.71 -4.61
N SER A 322 19.55 -1.65 -4.09
CA SER A 322 20.66 -2.25 -4.84
C SER A 322 20.16 -3.02 -6.07
N ILE A 323 19.05 -3.78 -5.92
CA ILE A 323 18.39 -4.47 -7.03
C ILE A 323 17.84 -3.46 -8.05
N ALA A 324 17.15 -2.40 -7.58
CA ALA A 324 16.63 -1.36 -8.46
C ALA A 324 17.73 -0.64 -9.25
N ARG A 325 18.85 -0.31 -8.62
CA ARG A 325 20.01 0.31 -9.26
C ARG A 325 20.62 -0.61 -10.33
N LEU A 326 20.77 -1.90 -10.02
CA LEU A 326 21.28 -2.87 -10.97
C LEU A 326 20.35 -3.03 -12.17
N ALA A 327 19.06 -3.21 -11.95
CA ALA A 327 18.06 -3.31 -13.01
C ALA A 327 18.00 -2.04 -13.85
N THR A 328 18.04 -0.86 -13.24
CA THR A 328 18.07 0.43 -13.94
C THR A 328 19.29 0.56 -14.83
N LYS A 329 20.48 0.12 -14.35
CA LYS A 329 21.72 0.14 -15.11
C LYS A 329 21.64 -0.79 -16.32
N LEU A 330 21.17 -2.02 -16.14
CA LEU A 330 21.00 -3.01 -17.21
C LEU A 330 19.95 -2.59 -18.24
N GLY A 331 18.86 -1.93 -17.78
CA GLY A 331 17.81 -1.42 -18.64
C GLY A 331 18.14 -0.07 -19.33
N GLY A 332 19.30 0.54 -19.03
CA GLY A 332 19.68 1.84 -19.56
C GLY A 332 18.73 2.97 -19.16
N GLY A 333 18.26 2.97 -17.89
CA GLY A 333 17.29 3.91 -17.36
C GLY A 333 15.83 3.57 -17.68
N ARG A 334 15.55 2.35 -18.13
CA ARG A 334 14.21 1.83 -18.44
C ARG A 334 13.98 0.48 -17.76
N PRO A 335 12.73 0.09 -17.49
CA PRO A 335 12.44 -1.27 -17.03
C PRO A 335 12.90 -2.31 -18.05
N ILE A 336 13.34 -3.46 -17.54
CA ILE A 336 13.69 -4.62 -18.37
C ILE A 336 12.41 -5.36 -18.72
N ILE A 337 12.24 -5.73 -20.00
CA ILE A 337 11.19 -6.64 -20.46
C ILE A 337 11.80 -7.95 -20.95
N GLN A 338 11.21 -9.09 -20.55
CA GLN A 338 11.63 -10.41 -20.99
C GLN A 338 10.41 -11.32 -21.17
N ARG A 339 10.44 -12.21 -22.18
CA ARG A 339 9.45 -13.28 -22.30
C ARG A 339 9.79 -14.38 -21.30
N LEU A 340 8.76 -15.01 -20.72
CA LEU A 340 8.96 -16.09 -19.76
C LEU A 340 9.79 -17.23 -20.35
N GLY A 341 9.49 -17.68 -21.57
CA GLY A 341 10.27 -18.74 -22.20
C GLY A 341 11.74 -18.37 -22.48
N ASP A 342 12.08 -17.08 -22.65
CA ASP A 342 13.48 -16.66 -22.76
C ASP A 342 14.18 -16.67 -21.39
N LEU A 343 13.47 -16.36 -20.31
CA LEU A 343 13.97 -16.45 -18.94
C LEU A 343 14.23 -17.92 -18.55
N GLU A 344 13.30 -18.83 -18.86
CA GLU A 344 13.44 -20.29 -18.62
C GLU A 344 14.63 -20.87 -19.39
N ASP A 345 14.85 -20.42 -20.63
CA ASP A 345 15.99 -20.83 -21.45
C ASP A 345 17.32 -20.13 -21.05
N GLY A 346 17.34 -19.30 -19.99
CA GLY A 346 18.53 -18.60 -19.51
C GLY A 346 19.11 -17.60 -20.52
N ARG A 347 18.28 -16.96 -21.33
CA ARG A 347 18.72 -16.04 -22.38
C ARG A 347 17.91 -14.74 -22.37
N ARG A 348 18.55 -13.63 -22.69
CA ARG A 348 17.89 -12.34 -22.85
C ARG A 348 16.82 -12.35 -23.95
N SER A 349 15.74 -11.58 -23.80
CA SER A 349 14.83 -11.23 -24.89
C SER A 349 15.46 -10.20 -25.83
N THR A 350 14.94 -10.14 -27.05
CA THR A 350 15.23 -9.13 -28.07
C THR A 350 13.92 -8.57 -28.63
N TRP A 351 13.95 -7.41 -29.27
CA TRP A 351 12.76 -6.85 -29.91
C TRP A 351 12.13 -7.81 -30.92
N ASP A 352 12.93 -8.56 -31.65
CA ASP A 352 12.41 -9.54 -32.62
C ASP A 352 11.67 -10.69 -31.95
N ARG A 353 12.12 -11.12 -30.77
CA ARG A 353 11.43 -12.13 -29.97
C ARG A 353 10.17 -11.57 -29.33
N ILE A 354 10.20 -10.34 -28.80
CA ILE A 354 9.03 -9.66 -28.22
C ILE A 354 7.95 -9.46 -29.29
N ARG A 355 8.30 -8.98 -30.49
CA ARG A 355 7.35 -8.79 -31.60
C ARG A 355 6.69 -10.07 -32.11
N ARG A 356 7.29 -11.22 -31.87
CA ARG A 356 6.72 -12.55 -32.18
C ARG A 356 5.86 -13.11 -31.04
N SER A 357 5.73 -12.40 -29.93
CA SER A 357 4.87 -12.80 -28.84
C SER A 357 3.40 -12.58 -29.22
N ILE A 358 2.51 -13.44 -28.70
CA ILE A 358 1.05 -13.24 -28.78
C ILE A 358 0.57 -12.14 -27.82
N VAL A 359 1.42 -11.72 -26.88
CA VAL A 359 1.16 -10.64 -25.94
C VAL A 359 1.85 -9.38 -26.44
N GLU A 360 1.07 -8.37 -26.79
CA GLU A 360 1.63 -7.07 -27.15
C GLU A 360 1.90 -6.26 -25.88
N PRO A 361 3.15 -5.79 -25.64
CA PRO A 361 3.49 -5.01 -24.46
C PRO A 361 2.65 -3.73 -24.35
N THR A 362 2.00 -3.51 -23.20
CA THR A 362 1.29 -2.24 -22.95
C THR A 362 2.24 -1.11 -22.57
N LEU A 363 3.36 -1.41 -21.90
CA LEU A 363 4.46 -0.46 -21.68
C LEU A 363 5.48 -0.56 -22.83
N LYS A 364 5.55 0.49 -23.66
CA LYS A 364 6.47 0.54 -24.80
C LYS A 364 7.87 1.06 -24.44
N PHE A 365 7.99 1.84 -23.36
CA PHE A 365 9.26 2.43 -22.92
C PHE A 365 10.03 1.48 -22.01
N VAL A 366 10.57 0.40 -22.62
CA VAL A 366 11.27 -0.69 -21.95
C VAL A 366 12.51 -1.10 -22.72
N THR A 367 13.40 -1.89 -22.11
CA THR A 367 14.57 -2.48 -22.73
C THR A 367 14.46 -4.01 -22.70
N PRO A 368 14.40 -4.70 -23.86
CA PRO A 368 14.51 -6.15 -23.87
C PRO A 368 15.83 -6.63 -23.28
N GLY A 369 15.76 -7.48 -22.27
CA GLY A 369 16.93 -7.87 -21.50
C GLY A 369 16.79 -9.24 -20.86
N ASP A 370 17.63 -9.45 -19.85
CA ASP A 370 17.64 -10.63 -19.00
C ASP A 370 17.39 -10.23 -17.55
N ILE A 371 16.22 -10.59 -17.03
CA ILE A 371 15.80 -10.33 -15.66
C ILE A 371 16.67 -11.12 -14.66
N GLY A 372 17.16 -12.30 -15.07
CA GLY A 372 18.06 -13.11 -14.25
C GLY A 372 19.39 -12.45 -13.93
N MET A 373 19.80 -11.43 -14.70
CA MET A 373 20.99 -10.62 -14.38
C MET A 373 20.73 -9.55 -13.32
N ALA A 374 19.46 -9.20 -13.09
CA ALA A 374 19.08 -8.12 -12.18
C ALA A 374 18.50 -8.63 -10.86
N LEU A 375 17.67 -9.67 -10.92
CA LEU A 375 17.05 -10.26 -9.74
C LEU A 375 17.94 -11.37 -9.15
N PRO A 376 17.96 -11.51 -7.81
CA PRO A 376 18.61 -12.66 -7.17
C PRO A 376 18.05 -13.98 -7.69
N HIS A 377 18.90 -14.99 -7.89
CA HIS A 377 18.53 -16.32 -8.38
C HIS A 377 17.34 -16.90 -7.61
N ARG A 378 17.37 -16.86 -6.29
CA ARG A 378 16.29 -17.33 -5.41
C ARG A 378 14.93 -16.67 -5.72
N VAL A 379 14.93 -15.39 -6.08
CA VAL A 379 13.70 -14.68 -6.48
C VAL A 379 13.21 -15.22 -7.82
N VAL A 380 14.10 -15.39 -8.80
CA VAL A 380 13.76 -15.92 -10.13
C VAL A 380 13.18 -17.33 -10.01
N ASP A 381 13.81 -18.22 -9.24
CA ASP A 381 13.33 -19.59 -9.01
C ASP A 381 11.92 -19.59 -8.40
N ASN A 382 11.70 -18.75 -7.39
CA ASN A 382 10.40 -18.62 -6.75
C ASN A 382 9.30 -18.17 -7.72
N LEU A 383 9.61 -17.21 -8.60
CA LEU A 383 8.67 -16.72 -9.60
C LEU A 383 8.35 -17.80 -10.65
N LEU A 384 9.36 -18.52 -11.13
CA LEU A 384 9.19 -19.60 -12.09
C LEU A 384 8.39 -20.76 -11.49
N GLU A 385 8.70 -21.17 -10.25
CA GLU A 385 7.93 -22.22 -9.56
C GLU A 385 6.46 -21.84 -9.43
N PHE A 386 6.17 -20.58 -9.02
CA PHE A 386 4.80 -20.10 -8.90
C PHE A 386 4.07 -20.15 -10.24
N LEU A 387 4.64 -19.57 -11.30
CA LEU A 387 4.01 -19.50 -12.61
C LEU A 387 3.70 -20.90 -13.15
N ASN A 388 4.68 -21.80 -13.11
CA ASN A 388 4.54 -23.17 -13.62
C ASN A 388 3.52 -23.99 -12.82
N LYS A 389 3.43 -23.83 -11.51
CA LYS A 389 2.44 -24.54 -10.69
C LYS A 389 1.02 -23.99 -10.89
N VAL A 390 0.88 -22.67 -10.90
CA VAL A 390 -0.43 -22.02 -11.06
C VAL A 390 -0.98 -22.18 -12.46
N ASP A 391 -0.14 -22.35 -13.49
CA ASP A 391 -0.56 -22.64 -14.88
C ASP A 391 -1.42 -23.91 -14.99
N ASN A 392 -1.24 -24.89 -14.10
CA ASN A 392 -2.10 -26.08 -14.05
C ASN A 392 -3.56 -25.76 -13.67
N VAL A 393 -3.81 -24.59 -13.13
CA VAL A 393 -5.15 -24.12 -12.70
C VAL A 393 -5.62 -22.95 -13.56
N VAL A 394 -4.69 -22.12 -14.02
CA VAL A 394 -4.93 -20.95 -14.89
C VAL A 394 -4.11 -21.17 -16.18
N PRO A 395 -4.61 -21.98 -17.14
CA PRO A 395 -3.85 -22.34 -18.32
C PRO A 395 -3.48 -21.14 -19.18
N GLY A 396 -2.21 -21.07 -19.57
CA GLY A 396 -1.63 -19.98 -20.35
C GLY A 396 -0.89 -18.95 -19.53
N LEU A 397 -0.92 -19.06 -18.20
CA LEU A 397 -0.18 -18.19 -17.30
C LEU A 397 1.34 -18.35 -17.48
N ALA A 398 1.83 -19.59 -17.55
CA ALA A 398 3.22 -19.91 -17.83
C ALA A 398 3.53 -20.10 -19.33
N SER A 399 2.75 -19.46 -20.21
CA SER A 399 3.08 -19.44 -21.63
C SER A 399 4.45 -18.84 -21.85
N LYS A 400 5.26 -19.44 -22.76
CA LYS A 400 6.54 -18.86 -23.17
C LYS A 400 6.44 -17.44 -23.74
N TYR A 401 5.23 -16.98 -24.08
CA TYR A 401 4.93 -15.65 -24.58
C TYR A 401 4.51 -14.67 -23.47
N THR A 402 4.27 -15.13 -22.24
CA THR A 402 4.02 -14.27 -21.08
C THR A 402 5.15 -13.26 -20.95
N LEU A 403 4.80 -12.00 -20.76
CA LEU A 403 5.76 -10.91 -20.59
C LEU A 403 6.01 -10.63 -19.13
N LEU A 404 7.27 -10.47 -18.79
CA LEU A 404 7.75 -10.11 -17.47
C LEU A 404 8.47 -8.75 -17.56
N TYR A 405 8.15 -7.87 -16.61
CA TYR A 405 8.80 -6.56 -16.49
C TYR A 405 9.47 -6.46 -15.13
N ALA A 406 10.72 -6.02 -15.11
CA ALA A 406 11.51 -5.90 -13.87
C ALA A 406 12.20 -4.53 -13.75
N PRO A 407 12.44 -4.12 -12.50
CA PRO A 407 12.01 -4.74 -11.26
C PRO A 407 10.63 -4.23 -10.82
N GLU A 408 9.86 -5.05 -10.14
CA GLU A 408 8.78 -4.57 -9.28
C GLU A 408 9.18 -4.78 -7.83
N ILE A 409 9.31 -3.69 -7.07
CA ILE A 409 9.75 -3.72 -5.68
C ILE A 409 8.73 -2.97 -4.85
N LYS A 410 8.26 -3.61 -3.78
CA LYS A 410 7.43 -2.94 -2.79
C LYS A 410 8.25 -2.74 -1.53
N TYR A 411 8.73 -1.51 -1.39
CA TYR A 411 9.43 -1.07 -0.19
C TYR A 411 8.42 -0.91 0.94
N TYR A 412 8.72 -1.52 2.08
CA TYR A 412 7.99 -1.29 3.29
C TYR A 412 8.81 -0.41 4.21
N SER A 413 8.16 0.57 4.85
CA SER A 413 8.80 1.43 5.81
C SER A 413 9.30 0.62 7.01
N MET A 414 10.34 1.12 7.69
CA MET A 414 10.68 0.61 9.01
C MET A 414 9.44 0.66 9.91
N ARG A 415 9.20 -0.43 10.64
CA ARG A 415 8.04 -0.59 11.49
C ARG A 415 8.31 0.01 12.87
N ALA A 416 7.50 0.98 13.26
CA ALA A 416 7.52 1.48 14.62
C ALA A 416 7.15 0.37 15.62
N VAL A 417 7.89 0.26 16.71
CA VAL A 417 7.49 -0.55 17.86
C VAL A 417 6.38 0.19 18.58
N VAL A 418 5.21 -0.41 18.63
CA VAL A 418 4.01 0.17 19.24
C VAL A 418 3.33 -0.84 20.17
N ASN A 419 2.62 -0.32 21.16
CA ASN A 419 1.72 -1.14 21.97
C ASN A 419 0.39 -1.40 21.22
N LYS A 420 -0.55 -2.17 21.83
CA LYS A 420 -1.86 -2.49 21.24
C LYS A 420 -2.70 -1.25 20.88
N LEU A 421 -2.42 -0.09 21.46
CA LEU A 421 -3.10 1.19 21.23
C LEU A 421 -2.29 2.15 20.35
N MET A 422 -1.30 1.65 19.62
CA MET A 422 -0.46 2.40 18.68
C MET A 422 0.43 3.48 19.33
N GLU A 423 0.59 3.51 20.66
CA GLU A 423 1.60 4.35 21.32
C GLU A 423 2.99 3.75 21.10
N THR A 424 3.95 4.56 20.69
CA THR A 424 5.33 4.15 20.45
C THR A 424 6.10 3.98 21.78
N THR A 425 7.39 3.62 21.68
CA THR A 425 8.30 3.59 22.85
C THR A 425 8.53 4.97 23.47
N VAL A 426 8.14 6.04 22.79
CA VAL A 426 8.18 7.42 23.30
C VAL A 426 6.79 7.85 23.72
N GLU A 427 6.63 8.07 25.02
CA GLU A 427 5.36 8.43 25.63
C GLU A 427 4.74 9.70 25.02
N GLY A 428 3.45 9.60 24.61
CA GLY A 428 2.70 10.67 23.96
C GLY A 428 2.90 10.77 22.45
N ILE A 429 3.75 9.92 21.86
CA ILE A 429 3.90 9.74 20.41
C ILE A 429 3.23 8.45 19.98
N PHE A 430 2.29 8.59 19.04
CA PHE A 430 1.58 7.50 18.41
C PHE A 430 2.00 7.38 16.96
N ALA A 431 1.92 6.16 16.40
CA ALA A 431 2.26 5.90 15.02
C ALA A 431 1.16 5.09 14.33
N ALA A 432 0.86 5.42 13.06
CA ALA A 432 -0.15 4.70 12.28
C ALA A 432 0.16 4.75 10.77
N GLY A 433 -0.41 3.80 10.05
CA GLY A 433 -0.38 3.78 8.59
C GLY A 433 0.94 3.32 7.97
N ASP A 434 1.01 3.47 6.65
CA ASP A 434 2.08 2.92 5.81
C ASP A 434 3.45 3.52 6.10
N GLY A 435 3.52 4.82 6.40
CA GLY A 435 4.78 5.52 6.66
C GLY A 435 5.47 5.07 7.94
N ALA A 436 4.69 4.62 8.92
CA ALA A 436 5.19 4.04 10.17
C ALA A 436 5.42 2.51 10.08
N GLY A 437 5.27 1.91 8.91
CA GLY A 437 5.47 0.48 8.67
C GLY A 437 4.39 -0.43 9.29
N LEU A 438 3.26 0.13 9.73
CA LEU A 438 2.17 -0.59 10.41
C LEU A 438 1.07 -1.05 9.46
N SER A 439 1.07 -0.56 8.22
CA SER A 439 0.14 -0.97 7.17
C SER A 439 0.77 -0.88 5.78
N ARG A 440 0.02 -1.35 4.78
CA ARG A 440 0.41 -1.39 3.35
C ARG A 440 -0.81 -1.17 2.45
N GLY A 441 -1.91 -0.68 3.01
CA GLY A 441 -3.19 -0.49 2.31
C GLY A 441 -4.16 0.38 3.08
N ILE A 442 -5.17 0.89 2.36
CA ILE A 442 -6.12 1.89 2.83
C ILE A 442 -6.86 1.45 4.10
N ASN A 443 -7.40 0.23 4.10
CA ASN A 443 -8.20 -0.35 5.18
C ASN A 443 -7.40 -0.49 6.49
N VAL A 444 -6.21 -1.13 6.43
CA VAL A 444 -5.39 -1.31 7.63
C VAL A 444 -4.79 0.01 8.09
N ALA A 445 -4.42 0.92 7.17
CA ALA A 445 -4.00 2.27 7.54
C ALA A 445 -5.10 3.00 8.32
N ALA A 446 -6.34 2.98 7.84
CA ALA A 446 -7.49 3.56 8.53
C ALA A 446 -7.71 2.91 9.91
N ALA A 447 -7.66 1.57 9.98
CA ALA A 447 -7.82 0.82 11.22
C ALA A 447 -6.75 1.18 12.27
N THR A 448 -5.47 1.28 11.87
CA THR A 448 -4.40 1.74 12.78
C THR A 448 -4.65 3.17 13.26
N GLY A 449 -5.22 4.04 12.42
CA GLY A 449 -5.63 5.40 12.79
C GLY A 449 -6.75 5.42 13.84
N VAL A 450 -7.77 4.56 13.67
CA VAL A 450 -8.86 4.38 14.66
C VAL A 450 -8.29 3.97 16.02
N ILE A 451 -7.42 2.96 16.04
CA ILE A 451 -6.83 2.44 17.28
C ILE A 451 -5.92 3.48 17.94
N ALA A 452 -5.12 4.20 17.14
CA ALA A 452 -4.26 5.28 17.63
C ALA A 452 -5.09 6.40 18.29
N ALA A 453 -6.24 6.75 17.73
CA ALA A 453 -7.13 7.73 18.31
C ALA A 453 -7.66 7.26 19.68
N TRP A 454 -8.01 5.99 19.83
CA TRP A 454 -8.40 5.45 21.13
C TRP A 454 -7.25 5.49 22.14
N GLY A 455 -6.02 5.18 21.71
CA GLY A 455 -4.83 5.32 22.55
C GLY A 455 -4.62 6.77 23.02
N ILE A 456 -4.77 7.73 22.11
CA ILE A 456 -4.66 9.16 22.41
C ILE A 456 -5.74 9.59 23.41
N LEU A 457 -6.99 9.16 23.22
CA LEU A 457 -8.08 9.48 24.15
C LEU A 457 -7.81 8.95 25.56
N VAL A 458 -7.34 7.70 25.67
CA VAL A 458 -6.91 7.12 26.97
C VAL A 458 -5.82 7.97 27.59
N LYS A 459 -4.80 8.37 26.81
CA LYS A 459 -3.68 9.20 27.27
C LYS A 459 -4.13 10.57 27.79
N LEU A 460 -5.16 11.14 27.16
CA LEU A 460 -5.73 12.42 27.56
C LEU A 460 -6.81 12.30 28.66
N GLY A 461 -7.00 11.10 29.23
CA GLY A 461 -7.97 10.85 30.29
C GLY A 461 -9.43 10.98 29.86
N LYS A 462 -9.72 10.70 28.57
CA LYS A 462 -11.07 10.73 28.03
C LYS A 462 -11.72 9.35 28.07
N ASP A 463 -12.96 9.29 28.46
CA ASP A 463 -13.74 8.07 28.43
C ASP A 463 -14.13 7.69 26.99
N ILE A 464 -14.03 6.40 26.68
CA ILE A 464 -14.38 5.85 25.37
C ILE A 464 -15.53 4.86 25.56
N ASN A 465 -16.71 5.26 25.17
CA ASN A 465 -17.88 4.37 25.16
C ASN A 465 -17.99 3.69 23.78
N ASN A 466 -17.11 2.70 23.54
CA ASN A 466 -17.06 1.98 22.28
C ASN A 466 -16.79 0.49 22.54
N GLU A 467 -17.67 -0.37 22.02
CA GLU A 467 -17.59 -1.82 22.21
C GLU A 467 -16.30 -2.41 21.60
N LEU A 468 -15.88 -1.93 20.42
CA LEU A 468 -14.64 -2.40 19.76
C LEU A 468 -13.41 -2.04 20.59
N PHE A 469 -13.39 -0.84 21.18
CA PHE A 469 -12.31 -0.44 22.08
C PHE A 469 -12.22 -1.37 23.31
N ASN A 470 -13.36 -1.74 23.88
CA ASN A 470 -13.39 -2.66 25.03
C ASN A 470 -12.87 -4.05 24.68
N LYS A 471 -13.13 -4.53 23.44
CA LYS A 471 -12.58 -5.81 22.92
C LYS A 471 -11.06 -5.79 22.74
N ILE A 472 -10.44 -4.65 22.42
CA ILE A 472 -8.96 -4.55 22.30
C ILE A 472 -8.28 -4.58 23.66
N LYS A 473 -8.93 -4.07 24.70
CA LYS A 473 -8.37 -4.05 26.06
C LYS A 473 -8.31 -5.44 26.71
N GLN A 474 -9.16 -6.35 26.27
CA GLN A 474 -9.16 -7.76 26.71
C GLN A 474 -8.05 -8.54 25.98
#